data_cbec62add38b997d5fcb7ee767396b6e
#
_entry.id   cbec62add38b997d5fcb7ee767396b6e
#
_cell.length_a   1.000
_cell.length_b   1.000
_cell.length_c   1.000
_cell.angle_alpha   90.00
_cell.angle_beta   90.00
_cell.angle_gamma   90.00
#
_symmetry.space_group_name_H-M   'P 1'
#
loop_
_entity.id
_entity.type
_entity.pdbx_description
1 polymer ?
#
loop_
_entity_poly.entity_id
_entity_poly.type
_entity_poly.pdbx_seq_one_letter_code
_entity_poly.pdbx_strand_id
1 'polypeptide(L)'
;MGAVPLLLCLVGYYVVRQFTKNMVQMEATLAERDREHAAALHEEQEKIRIKRQLTNNINHELKTPVSSIHGYLETLIANPHIDAATQRAFLEKCFTQSERLRQLLQDVSSITRLDEGGQMIDRTEVDLRALIGEVITDTAPESARRGFTVHWTCDRPLTVEGNEGLLYSVFRNLTDNALNYSGGNRIDIALTDETDDRYEFSFSDNGTGV
;
A
#
# COMPACT_ATOMS: atom_id res chain seq x y z
N MET A 1 66.26 43.29 20.62
CA MET A 1 65.86 42.90 19.24
C MET A 1 65.21 41.50 19.13
N GLY A 2 64.57 40.93 20.17
CA GLY A 2 64.00 39.58 20.16
C GLY A 2 62.44 39.46 20.04
N ALA A 3 61.68 40.54 20.15
CA ALA A 3 60.22 40.48 20.21
C ALA A 3 59.50 40.30 18.83
N VAL A 4 60.08 40.82 17.78
CA VAL A 4 59.46 40.79 16.39
C VAL A 4 59.46 39.35 15.84
N PRO A 5 60.55 38.57 15.88
CA PRO A 5 60.50 37.18 15.37
C PRO A 5 59.56 36.28 16.17
N LEU A 6 59.42 36.48 17.47
CA LEU A 6 58.50 35.73 18.29
C LEU A 6 57.03 35.99 17.95
N LEU A 7 56.69 37.25 17.69
CA LEU A 7 55.34 37.67 17.26
C LEU A 7 54.97 37.06 15.89
N LEU A 8 55.92 37.06 14.94
CA LEU A 8 55.75 36.44 13.61
C LEU A 8 55.51 34.94 13.71
N CYS A 9 56.25 34.24 14.57
CA CYS A 9 56.05 32.82 14.81
C CYS A 9 54.67 32.50 15.44
N LEU A 10 54.19 33.32 16.39
CA LEU A 10 52.88 33.17 17.00
C LEU A 10 51.75 33.43 15.99
N VAL A 11 51.87 34.47 15.17
CA VAL A 11 50.89 34.75 14.09
C VAL A 11 50.89 33.62 13.05
N GLY A 12 52.04 33.15 12.63
CA GLY A 12 52.19 32.01 11.71
C GLY A 12 51.53 30.76 12.26
N TYR A 13 51.82 30.44 13.52
CA TYR A 13 51.22 29.28 14.21
C TYR A 13 49.68 29.42 14.29
N TYR A 14 49.18 30.61 14.63
CA TYR A 14 47.73 30.85 14.70
C TYR A 14 47.04 30.67 13.34
N VAL A 15 47.64 31.25 12.27
CA VAL A 15 47.10 31.13 10.91
C VAL A 15 47.07 29.66 10.45
N VAL A 16 48.16 28.93 10.65
CA VAL A 16 48.23 27.49 10.29
C VAL A 16 47.18 26.70 11.07
N ARG A 17 47.09 26.95 12.36
CA ARG A 17 46.10 26.25 13.23
C ARG A 17 44.64 26.56 12.77
N GLN A 18 44.33 27.79 12.46
CA GLN A 18 43.00 28.18 11.99
C GLN A 18 42.71 27.57 10.61
N PHE A 19 43.71 27.57 9.71
CA PHE A 19 43.56 26.95 8.39
C PHE A 19 43.31 25.44 8.51
N THR A 20 44.06 24.73 9.33
CA THR A 20 43.90 23.30 9.59
C THR A 20 42.50 23.00 10.17
N LYS A 21 42.06 23.81 11.13
CA LYS A 21 40.74 23.67 11.71
C LYS A 21 39.62 23.85 10.65
N ASN A 22 39.74 24.86 9.79
CA ASN A 22 38.78 25.10 8.72
C ASN A 22 38.78 23.97 7.68
N MET A 23 39.96 23.42 7.34
CA MET A 23 40.08 22.28 6.44
C MET A 23 39.38 21.02 7.03
N VAL A 24 39.60 20.69 8.27
CA VAL A 24 38.95 19.55 8.92
C VAL A 24 37.43 19.74 9.00
N GLN A 25 36.97 20.97 9.27
CA GLN A 25 35.54 21.26 9.27
C GLN A 25 34.93 21.13 7.85
N MET A 26 35.64 21.58 6.84
CA MET A 26 35.20 21.49 5.44
C MET A 26 35.14 20.02 4.98
N GLU A 27 36.13 19.21 5.32
CA GLU A 27 36.13 17.77 5.03
C GLU A 27 34.95 17.06 5.74
N ALA A 28 34.68 17.41 7.00
CA ALA A 28 33.55 16.84 7.74
C ALA A 28 32.19 17.20 7.10
N THR A 29 32.01 18.47 6.68
CA THR A 29 30.77 18.90 6.02
C THR A 29 30.60 18.30 4.62
N LEU A 30 31.67 18.07 3.88
CA LEU A 30 31.64 17.37 2.59
C LEU A 30 31.27 15.89 2.80
N ALA A 31 31.88 15.22 3.77
CA ALA A 31 31.56 13.82 4.07
C ALA A 31 30.11 13.62 4.54
N GLU A 32 29.55 14.59 5.27
CA GLU A 32 28.14 14.58 5.68
C GLU A 32 27.21 14.74 4.48
N ARG A 33 27.47 15.71 3.61
CA ARG A 33 26.72 15.89 2.35
C ARG A 33 26.78 14.67 1.44
N ASP A 34 27.93 14.06 1.30
CA ASP A 34 28.10 12.85 0.49
C ASP A 34 27.25 11.69 1.05
N ARG A 35 27.16 11.56 2.38
CA ARG A 35 26.29 10.58 3.03
C ARG A 35 24.82 10.85 2.80
N GLU A 36 24.39 12.11 2.93
CA GLU A 36 23.01 12.52 2.67
C GLU A 36 22.63 12.27 1.20
N HIS A 37 23.51 12.61 0.26
CA HIS A 37 23.29 12.33 -1.16
C HIS A 37 23.23 10.83 -1.46
N ALA A 38 24.12 10.04 -0.85
CA ALA A 38 24.10 8.59 -1.02
C ALA A 38 22.83 7.96 -0.46
N ALA A 39 22.34 8.44 0.69
CA ALA A 39 21.10 7.99 1.28
C ALA A 39 19.88 8.34 0.41
N ALA A 40 19.82 9.58 -0.11
CA ALA A 40 18.75 10.02 -1.00
C ALA A 40 18.73 9.22 -2.32
N LEU A 41 19.90 8.98 -2.91
CA LEU A 41 20.02 8.14 -4.11
C LEU A 41 19.57 6.69 -3.86
N HIS A 42 19.91 6.15 -2.72
CA HIS A 42 19.48 4.80 -2.35
C HIS A 42 17.96 4.72 -2.19
N GLU A 43 17.36 5.71 -1.53
CA GLU A 43 15.91 5.79 -1.37
C GLU A 43 15.19 5.89 -2.73
N GLU A 44 15.72 6.71 -3.64
CA GLU A 44 15.16 6.87 -4.98
C GLU A 44 15.28 5.57 -5.81
N GLN A 45 16.43 4.88 -5.71
CA GLN A 45 16.63 3.58 -6.37
C GLN A 45 15.67 2.51 -5.85
N GLU A 46 15.41 2.47 -4.54
CA GLU A 46 14.45 1.55 -3.95
C GLU A 46 13.02 1.86 -4.41
N LYS A 47 12.62 3.14 -4.47
CA LYS A 47 11.32 3.54 -5.04
C LYS A 47 11.15 3.07 -6.49
N ILE A 48 12.18 3.25 -7.32
CA ILE A 48 12.17 2.79 -8.72
C ILE A 48 12.08 1.26 -8.80
N ARG A 49 12.81 0.55 -7.93
CA ARG A 49 12.78 -0.92 -7.86
C ARG A 49 11.40 -1.44 -7.51
N ILE A 50 10.78 -0.88 -6.47
CA ILE A 50 9.43 -1.24 -6.03
C ILE A 50 8.41 -0.96 -7.13
N LYS A 51 8.50 0.20 -7.80
CA LYS A 51 7.61 0.57 -8.91
C LYS A 51 7.72 -0.39 -10.10
N ARG A 52 8.94 -0.82 -10.46
CA ARG A 52 9.14 -1.84 -11.51
C ARG A 52 8.58 -3.21 -11.11
N GLN A 53 8.79 -3.62 -9.88
CA GLN A 53 8.26 -4.89 -9.38
C GLN A 53 6.74 -4.88 -9.35
N LEU A 54 6.12 -3.79 -8.89
CA LEU A 54 4.67 -3.59 -8.92
C LEU A 54 4.13 -3.68 -10.36
N THR A 55 4.75 -2.96 -11.31
CA THR A 55 4.34 -2.99 -12.73
C THR A 55 4.42 -4.40 -13.32
N ASN A 56 5.48 -5.15 -13.00
CA ASN A 56 5.63 -6.52 -13.48
C ASN A 56 4.56 -7.44 -12.88
N ASN A 57 4.30 -7.33 -11.58
CA ASN A 57 3.27 -8.11 -10.91
C ASN A 57 1.88 -7.81 -11.48
N ILE A 58 1.54 -6.53 -11.68
CA ILE A 58 0.28 -6.12 -12.30
C ILE A 58 0.14 -6.74 -13.70
N ASN A 59 1.16 -6.66 -14.54
CA ASN A 59 1.13 -7.25 -15.87
C ASN A 59 0.87 -8.76 -15.83
N HIS A 60 1.49 -9.48 -14.90
CA HIS A 60 1.24 -10.91 -14.71
C HIS A 60 -0.18 -11.21 -14.23
N GLU A 61 -0.67 -10.44 -13.25
CA GLU A 61 -2.03 -10.60 -12.71
C GLU A 61 -3.11 -10.23 -13.75
N LEU A 62 -2.87 -9.27 -14.64
CA LEU A 62 -3.78 -8.94 -15.74
C LEU A 62 -3.76 -9.98 -16.85
N LYS A 63 -2.61 -10.57 -17.17
CA LYS A 63 -2.46 -11.54 -18.25
C LYS A 63 -3.28 -12.81 -18.03
N THR A 64 -3.34 -13.28 -16.79
CA THR A 64 -4.05 -14.53 -16.43
C THR A 64 -5.55 -14.47 -16.73
N PRO A 65 -6.33 -13.50 -16.22
CA PRO A 65 -7.76 -13.40 -16.52
C PRO A 65 -8.03 -13.13 -18.01
N VAL A 66 -7.22 -12.28 -18.65
CA VAL A 66 -7.37 -12.00 -20.09
C VAL A 66 -7.17 -13.27 -20.91
N SER A 67 -6.12 -14.06 -20.65
CA SER A 67 -5.88 -15.32 -21.35
C SER A 67 -6.99 -16.34 -21.11
N SER A 68 -7.54 -16.39 -19.89
CA SER A 68 -8.65 -17.28 -19.55
C SER A 68 -9.93 -16.91 -20.31
N ILE A 69 -10.28 -15.61 -20.33
CA ILE A 69 -11.45 -15.11 -21.09
C ILE A 69 -11.27 -15.46 -22.56
N HIS A 70 -10.11 -15.14 -23.12
CA HIS A 70 -9.81 -15.42 -24.54
C HIS A 70 -9.98 -16.91 -24.85
N GLY A 71 -9.40 -17.80 -24.04
CA GLY A 71 -9.48 -19.25 -24.28
C GLY A 71 -10.91 -19.80 -24.20
N TYR A 72 -11.74 -19.33 -23.26
CA TYR A 72 -13.14 -19.73 -23.19
C TYR A 72 -13.94 -19.22 -24.40
N LEU A 73 -13.74 -17.96 -24.80
CA LEU A 73 -14.41 -17.39 -25.99
C LEU A 73 -13.95 -18.09 -27.27
N GLU A 74 -12.66 -18.36 -27.45
CA GLU A 74 -12.13 -19.08 -28.60
C GLU A 74 -12.74 -20.49 -28.70
N THR A 75 -12.86 -21.18 -27.56
CA THR A 75 -13.50 -22.52 -27.51
C THR A 75 -14.96 -22.45 -27.91
N LEU A 76 -15.70 -21.44 -27.44
CA LEU A 76 -17.11 -21.24 -27.81
C LEU A 76 -17.28 -20.94 -29.31
N ILE A 77 -16.42 -20.11 -29.88
CA ILE A 77 -16.44 -19.75 -31.30
C ILE A 77 -16.09 -20.96 -32.19
N ALA A 78 -15.10 -21.74 -31.78
CA ALA A 78 -14.64 -22.90 -32.55
C ALA A 78 -15.62 -24.07 -32.51
N ASN A 79 -16.52 -24.13 -31.50
CA ASN A 79 -17.43 -25.26 -31.29
C ASN A 79 -18.91 -24.79 -31.28
N PRO A 80 -19.51 -24.48 -32.43
CA PRO A 80 -20.88 -23.94 -32.48
C PRO A 80 -21.97 -24.95 -32.02
N HIS A 81 -21.63 -26.22 -31.83
CA HIS A 81 -22.54 -27.28 -31.38
C HIS A 81 -22.31 -27.68 -29.90
N ILE A 82 -21.56 -26.87 -29.13
CA ILE A 82 -21.39 -27.11 -27.70
C ILE A 82 -22.74 -27.06 -27.00
N ASP A 83 -22.95 -27.96 -26.03
CA ASP A 83 -24.21 -27.99 -25.30
C ASP A 83 -24.45 -26.72 -24.47
N ALA A 84 -25.71 -26.36 -24.26
CA ALA A 84 -26.10 -25.12 -23.61
C ALA A 84 -25.60 -25.01 -22.16
N ALA A 85 -25.43 -26.12 -21.45
CA ALA A 85 -24.91 -26.11 -20.06
C ALA A 85 -23.42 -25.75 -20.03
N THR A 86 -22.62 -26.36 -20.92
CA THR A 86 -21.19 -26.04 -21.08
C THR A 86 -20.98 -24.63 -21.60
N GLN A 87 -21.81 -24.18 -22.56
CA GLN A 87 -21.78 -22.80 -23.05
C GLN A 87 -21.99 -21.81 -21.90
N ARG A 88 -23.03 -22.04 -21.08
CA ARG A 88 -23.34 -21.20 -19.94
C ARG A 88 -22.20 -21.18 -18.91
N ALA A 89 -21.64 -22.36 -18.61
CA ALA A 89 -20.51 -22.46 -17.67
C ALA A 89 -19.28 -21.67 -18.14
N PHE A 90 -18.99 -21.66 -19.46
CA PHE A 90 -17.89 -20.88 -20.00
C PHE A 90 -18.14 -19.38 -19.96
N LEU A 91 -19.38 -18.93 -20.25
CA LEU A 91 -19.77 -17.54 -20.11
C LEU A 91 -19.70 -17.05 -18.67
N GLU A 92 -20.13 -17.88 -17.70
CA GLU A 92 -20.01 -17.57 -16.26
C GLU A 92 -18.55 -17.44 -15.82
N LYS A 93 -17.66 -18.31 -16.35
CA LYS A 93 -16.21 -18.18 -16.11
C LYS A 93 -15.64 -16.91 -16.72
N CYS A 94 -16.04 -16.55 -17.95
CA CYS A 94 -15.62 -15.28 -18.57
C CYS A 94 -16.07 -14.09 -17.74
N PHE A 95 -17.31 -14.10 -17.25
CA PHE A 95 -17.84 -13.04 -16.41
C PHE A 95 -17.04 -12.91 -15.11
N THR A 96 -16.77 -14.03 -14.42
CA THR A 96 -15.95 -14.04 -13.18
C THR A 96 -14.55 -13.47 -13.41
N GLN A 97 -13.90 -13.83 -14.53
CA GLN A 97 -12.57 -13.29 -14.85
C GLN A 97 -12.62 -11.81 -15.22
N SER A 98 -13.69 -11.35 -15.86
CA SER A 98 -13.92 -9.94 -16.18
C SER A 98 -14.08 -9.11 -14.90
N GLU A 99 -14.84 -9.61 -13.92
CA GLU A 99 -14.98 -8.94 -12.62
C GLU A 99 -13.65 -8.87 -11.86
N ARG A 100 -12.84 -9.93 -11.91
CA ARG A 100 -11.49 -9.92 -11.35
C ARG A 100 -10.61 -8.86 -12.02
N LEU A 101 -10.67 -8.75 -13.35
CA LEU A 101 -9.93 -7.75 -14.11
C LEU A 101 -10.36 -6.31 -13.71
N ARG A 102 -11.65 -6.08 -13.56
CA ARG A 102 -12.21 -4.81 -13.12
C ARG A 102 -11.66 -4.42 -11.74
N GLN A 103 -11.62 -5.36 -10.80
CA GLN A 103 -11.07 -5.13 -9.45
C GLN A 103 -9.58 -4.77 -9.50
N LEU A 104 -8.77 -5.53 -10.26
CA LEU A 104 -7.35 -5.24 -10.42
C LEU A 104 -7.09 -3.83 -11.00
N LEU A 105 -7.90 -3.39 -11.96
CA LEU A 105 -7.80 -2.04 -12.53
C LEU A 105 -8.16 -0.96 -11.49
N GLN A 106 -9.14 -1.20 -10.62
CA GLN A 106 -9.47 -0.29 -9.52
C GLN A 106 -8.32 -0.20 -8.51
N ASP A 107 -7.71 -1.33 -8.14
CA ASP A 107 -6.58 -1.39 -7.21
C ASP A 107 -5.39 -0.63 -7.76
N VAL A 108 -5.04 -0.83 -9.04
CA VAL A 108 -3.96 -0.09 -9.73
C VAL A 108 -4.24 1.41 -9.75
N SER A 109 -5.47 1.81 -10.07
CA SER A 109 -5.87 3.22 -10.10
C SER A 109 -5.74 3.87 -8.71
N SER A 110 -6.08 3.14 -7.65
CA SER A 110 -5.94 3.60 -6.27
C SER A 110 -4.46 3.81 -5.88
N ILE A 111 -3.58 2.86 -6.26
CA ILE A 111 -2.14 2.96 -6.02
C ILE A 111 -1.54 4.17 -6.78
N THR A 112 -1.93 4.38 -8.05
CA THR A 112 -1.42 5.49 -8.86
C THR A 112 -1.81 6.85 -8.27
N ARG A 113 -3.05 7.00 -7.79
CA ARG A 113 -3.51 8.23 -7.12
C ARG A 113 -2.74 8.52 -5.83
N LEU A 114 -2.36 7.50 -5.07
CA LEU A 114 -1.53 7.64 -3.86
C LEU A 114 -0.09 8.06 -4.20
N ASP A 115 0.48 7.53 -5.29
CA ASP A 115 1.86 7.77 -5.72
C ASP A 115 2.07 9.17 -6.32
N GLU A 116 1.06 9.73 -7.00
CA GLU A 116 1.09 11.10 -7.56
C GLU A 116 1.03 12.22 -6.52
N GLY A 117 1.29 11.85 -5.28
CA GLY A 117 1.51 12.79 -4.16
C GLY A 117 0.25 13.43 -3.65
N GLY A 118 -0.64 12.67 -3.03
CA GLY A 118 -1.67 13.10 -2.04
C GLY A 118 -2.43 14.43 -2.22
N GLN A 119 -2.00 15.29 -3.10
CA GLN A 119 -2.55 16.64 -3.31
C GLN A 119 -3.90 16.67 -4.04
N MET A 120 -4.29 15.56 -4.67
CA MET A 120 -5.59 15.43 -5.34
C MET A 120 -6.55 14.45 -4.63
N ILE A 121 -6.20 14.00 -3.42
CA ILE A 121 -7.10 13.15 -2.64
C ILE A 121 -7.97 14.07 -1.81
N ASP A 122 -9.25 14.16 -2.18
CA ASP A 122 -10.24 14.86 -1.38
C ASP A 122 -10.31 14.19 0.00
N ARG A 123 -9.97 14.94 1.04
CA ARG A 123 -10.11 14.51 2.42
C ARG A 123 -11.36 15.13 3.00
N THR A 124 -12.17 14.31 3.62
CA THR A 124 -13.39 14.70 4.30
C THR A 124 -13.42 14.08 5.68
N GLU A 125 -14.32 14.55 6.54
CA GLU A 125 -14.63 13.85 7.77
C GLU A 125 -15.32 12.53 7.46
N VAL A 126 -14.75 11.41 7.90
CA VAL A 126 -15.26 10.05 7.70
C VAL A 126 -15.51 9.40 9.04
N ASP A 127 -16.72 8.87 9.24
CA ASP A 127 -17.05 8.04 10.41
C ASP A 127 -16.66 6.59 10.13
N LEU A 128 -15.52 6.16 10.69
CA LEU A 128 -15.00 4.78 10.54
C LEU A 128 -15.96 3.73 11.07
N ARG A 129 -16.78 4.04 12.09
CA ARG A 129 -17.79 3.11 12.60
C ARG A 129 -18.83 2.80 11.54
N ALA A 130 -19.35 3.84 10.89
CA ALA A 130 -20.34 3.70 9.81
C ALA A 130 -19.72 2.99 8.60
N LEU A 131 -18.51 3.38 8.19
CA LEU A 131 -17.79 2.82 7.07
C LEU A 131 -17.49 1.32 7.25
N ILE A 132 -17.01 0.89 8.42
CA ILE A 132 -16.77 -0.53 8.72
C ILE A 132 -18.12 -1.30 8.70
N GLY A 133 -19.19 -0.69 9.21
CA GLY A 133 -20.54 -1.27 9.15
C GLY A 133 -21.04 -1.47 7.72
N GLU A 134 -20.74 -0.54 6.81
CA GLU A 134 -21.03 -0.67 5.38
C GLU A 134 -20.25 -1.82 4.75
N VAL A 135 -18.93 -1.92 4.99
CA VAL A 135 -18.10 -3.04 4.51
C VAL A 135 -18.67 -4.39 4.97
N ILE A 136 -19.09 -4.50 6.25
CA ILE A 136 -19.69 -5.72 6.78
C ILE A 136 -21.01 -6.06 6.08
N THR A 137 -21.84 -5.05 5.83
CA THR A 137 -23.12 -5.21 5.13
C THR A 137 -22.89 -5.68 3.69
N ASP A 138 -21.97 -5.08 2.98
CA ASP A 138 -21.65 -5.42 1.59
C ASP A 138 -20.99 -6.80 1.44
N THR A 139 -20.26 -7.24 2.46
CA THR A 139 -19.63 -8.56 2.47
C THR A 139 -20.52 -9.65 3.07
N ALA A 140 -21.64 -9.31 3.69
CA ALA A 140 -22.53 -10.26 4.38
C ALA A 140 -23.00 -11.44 3.52
N PRO A 141 -23.41 -11.27 2.23
CA PRO A 141 -23.82 -12.39 1.40
C PRO A 141 -22.69 -13.40 1.17
N GLU A 142 -21.47 -12.91 0.94
CA GLU A 142 -20.30 -13.77 0.73
C GLU A 142 -19.85 -14.44 2.03
N SER A 143 -19.83 -13.69 3.13
CA SER A 143 -19.54 -14.22 4.47
C SER A 143 -20.50 -15.35 4.84
N ALA A 144 -21.80 -15.15 4.64
CA ALA A 144 -22.83 -16.16 4.89
C ALA A 144 -22.64 -17.40 4.00
N ARG A 145 -22.35 -17.23 2.71
CA ARG A 145 -22.10 -18.32 1.78
C ARG A 145 -20.92 -19.19 2.19
N ARG A 146 -19.89 -18.59 2.79
CA ARG A 146 -18.67 -19.26 3.25
C ARG A 146 -18.73 -19.69 4.72
N GLY A 147 -19.80 -19.36 5.43
CA GLY A 147 -19.98 -19.72 6.84
C GLY A 147 -19.15 -18.87 7.81
N PHE A 148 -18.78 -17.64 7.38
CA PHE A 148 -18.08 -16.69 8.24
C PHE A 148 -19.03 -15.82 9.05
N THR A 149 -18.61 -15.52 10.27
CA THR A 149 -19.21 -14.48 11.13
C THR A 149 -18.23 -13.34 11.30
N VAL A 150 -18.73 -12.10 11.14
CA VAL A 150 -17.90 -10.89 11.35
C VAL A 150 -18.39 -10.22 12.62
N HIS A 151 -17.47 -10.00 13.56
CA HIS A 151 -17.72 -9.30 14.82
C HIS A 151 -17.11 -7.91 14.77
N TRP A 152 -17.95 -6.92 14.92
CA TRP A 152 -17.57 -5.52 15.06
C TRP A 152 -18.48 -4.85 16.07
N THR A 153 -17.91 -4.24 17.10
CA THR A 153 -18.66 -3.49 18.11
C THR A 153 -18.01 -2.15 18.34
N CYS A 154 -18.78 -1.09 18.12
CA CYS A 154 -18.40 0.26 18.43
C CYS A 154 -19.65 1.08 18.72
N ASP A 155 -19.73 1.70 19.89
CA ASP A 155 -20.94 2.36 20.38
C ASP A 155 -21.02 3.85 19.99
N ARG A 156 -19.94 4.39 19.41
CA ARG A 156 -19.84 5.81 19.07
C ARG A 156 -19.21 6.03 17.69
N PRO A 157 -19.46 7.18 17.06
CA PRO A 157 -18.75 7.59 15.86
C PRO A 157 -17.23 7.68 16.11
N LEU A 158 -16.43 7.30 15.10
CA LEU A 158 -14.98 7.42 15.10
C LEU A 158 -14.59 8.27 13.89
N THR A 159 -14.45 9.57 14.10
CA THR A 159 -14.23 10.53 13.01
C THR A 159 -12.76 10.70 12.70
N VAL A 160 -12.39 10.59 11.44
CA VAL A 160 -11.04 10.86 10.91
C VAL A 160 -11.11 11.75 9.68
N GLU A 161 -10.08 12.56 9.45
CA GLU A 161 -9.87 13.22 8.16
C GLU A 161 -9.25 12.24 7.16
N GLY A 162 -9.99 11.88 6.11
CA GLY A 162 -9.52 10.92 5.13
C GLY A 162 -10.34 10.89 3.84
N ASN A 163 -9.93 10.03 2.93
CA ASN A 163 -10.72 9.70 1.75
C ASN A 163 -11.55 8.44 2.04
N GLU A 164 -12.87 8.58 2.02
CA GLU A 164 -13.82 7.53 2.35
C GLU A 164 -13.61 6.27 1.49
N GLY A 165 -13.42 6.43 0.16
CA GLY A 165 -13.21 5.31 -0.75
C GLY A 165 -11.91 4.54 -0.48
N LEU A 166 -10.82 5.23 -0.13
CA LEU A 166 -9.56 4.58 0.24
C LEU A 166 -9.67 3.85 1.58
N LEU A 167 -10.30 4.48 2.58
CA LEU A 167 -10.53 3.85 3.87
C LEU A 167 -11.46 2.62 3.75
N TYR A 168 -12.53 2.74 2.96
CA TYR A 168 -13.40 1.61 2.62
C TYR A 168 -12.60 0.46 1.99
N SER A 169 -11.73 0.78 1.03
CA SER A 169 -10.88 -0.23 0.35
C SER A 169 -9.95 -0.96 1.32
N VAL A 170 -9.42 -0.29 2.35
CA VAL A 170 -8.58 -0.93 3.38
C VAL A 170 -9.35 -2.03 4.10
N PHE A 171 -10.51 -1.69 4.70
CA PHE A 171 -11.30 -2.66 5.46
C PHE A 171 -11.91 -3.75 4.57
N ARG A 172 -12.29 -3.39 3.35
CA ARG A 172 -12.79 -4.33 2.34
C ARG A 172 -11.72 -5.36 1.97
N ASN A 173 -10.51 -4.92 1.67
CA ASN A 173 -9.40 -5.81 1.32
C ASN A 173 -9.01 -6.75 2.47
N LEU A 174 -8.99 -6.25 3.70
CA LEU A 174 -8.74 -7.09 4.88
C LEU A 174 -9.82 -8.15 5.04
N THR A 175 -11.10 -7.78 4.87
CA THR A 175 -12.23 -8.72 4.94
C THR A 175 -12.16 -9.76 3.81
N ASP A 176 -11.92 -9.34 2.57
CA ASP A 176 -11.80 -10.24 1.42
C ASP A 176 -10.61 -11.20 1.58
N ASN A 177 -9.48 -10.74 2.13
CA ASN A 177 -8.33 -11.58 2.44
C ASN A 177 -8.68 -12.66 3.47
N ALA A 178 -9.34 -12.29 4.56
CA ALA A 178 -9.78 -13.25 5.56
C ALA A 178 -10.76 -14.28 4.97
N LEU A 179 -11.76 -13.85 4.20
CA LEU A 179 -12.73 -14.73 3.55
C LEU A 179 -12.08 -15.69 2.54
N ASN A 180 -11.05 -15.26 1.82
CA ASN A 180 -10.44 -16.04 0.74
C ASN A 180 -9.31 -16.96 1.21
N TYR A 181 -8.54 -16.55 2.22
CA TYR A 181 -7.24 -17.17 2.51
C TYR A 181 -7.06 -17.68 3.93
N SER A 182 -7.87 -17.22 4.91
CA SER A 182 -7.65 -17.59 6.30
C SER A 182 -7.91 -19.10 6.59
N GLY A 183 -8.84 -19.70 5.89
CA GLY A 183 -9.32 -21.05 6.20
C GLY A 183 -10.13 -21.12 7.52
N GLY A 184 -10.40 -19.98 8.14
CA GLY A 184 -11.22 -19.84 9.34
C GLY A 184 -12.71 -19.68 9.04
N ASN A 185 -13.45 -19.23 10.05
CA ASN A 185 -14.88 -18.93 9.94
C ASN A 185 -15.31 -17.70 10.76
N ARG A 186 -14.36 -16.95 11.33
CA ARG A 186 -14.64 -15.76 12.11
C ARG A 186 -13.64 -14.66 11.83
N ILE A 187 -14.15 -13.44 11.75
CA ILE A 187 -13.38 -12.19 11.65
C ILE A 187 -13.78 -11.33 12.83
N ASP A 188 -12.80 -10.84 13.57
CA ASP A 188 -12.98 -9.94 14.69
C ASP A 188 -12.29 -8.61 14.36
N ILE A 189 -13.05 -7.51 14.38
CA ILE A 189 -12.57 -6.15 14.21
C ILE A 189 -12.75 -5.44 15.55
N ALA A 190 -11.69 -4.88 16.10
CA ALA A 190 -11.75 -4.18 17.38
C ALA A 190 -10.94 -2.90 17.37
N LEU A 191 -11.45 -1.85 18.01
CA LEU A 191 -10.68 -0.68 18.38
C LEU A 191 -9.83 -1.04 19.60
N THR A 192 -8.51 -1.04 19.47
CA THR A 192 -7.58 -1.48 20.52
C THR A 192 -6.97 -0.34 21.32
N ASP A 193 -6.77 0.81 20.69
CA ASP A 193 -6.24 2.01 21.33
C ASP A 193 -6.79 3.26 20.68
N GLU A 194 -6.85 4.33 21.45
CA GLU A 194 -7.30 5.64 21.01
C GLU A 194 -6.49 6.71 21.73
N THR A 195 -5.99 7.65 20.94
CA THR A 195 -5.36 8.89 21.41
C THR A 195 -5.98 10.07 20.67
N ASP A 196 -5.61 11.30 21.08
CA ASP A 196 -6.10 12.51 20.41
C ASP A 196 -5.78 12.56 18.92
N ASP A 197 -4.73 11.85 18.48
CA ASP A 197 -4.21 11.90 17.11
C ASP A 197 -4.44 10.62 16.30
N ARG A 198 -4.88 9.52 16.92
CA ARG A 198 -4.98 8.22 16.23
C ARG A 198 -6.01 7.28 16.84
N TYR A 199 -6.57 6.44 15.97
CA TYR A 199 -7.27 5.20 16.33
C TYR A 199 -6.43 4.00 15.90
N GLU A 200 -6.32 3.00 16.78
CA GLU A 200 -5.65 1.74 16.50
C GLU A 200 -6.66 0.61 16.44
N PHE A 201 -6.66 -0.14 15.34
CA PHE A 201 -7.58 -1.25 15.12
C PHE A 201 -6.83 -2.56 15.09
N SER A 202 -7.40 -3.57 15.72
CA SER A 202 -7.05 -4.97 15.48
C SER A 202 -8.04 -5.56 14.48
N PHE A 203 -7.51 -6.17 13.44
CA PHE A 203 -8.28 -6.98 12.49
C PHE A 203 -7.70 -8.38 12.50
N SER A 204 -8.48 -9.36 12.96
CA SER A 204 -8.01 -10.73 13.12
C SER A 204 -9.05 -11.73 12.61
N ASP A 205 -8.56 -12.84 12.06
CA ASP A 205 -9.35 -14.03 11.76
C ASP A 205 -8.89 -15.21 12.61
N ASN A 206 -9.71 -16.24 12.69
CA ASN A 206 -9.41 -17.47 13.44
C ASN A 206 -8.86 -18.58 12.56
N GLY A 207 -8.28 -18.26 11.42
CA GLY A 207 -7.68 -19.21 10.48
C GLY A 207 -6.30 -19.70 10.90
N THR A 208 -5.66 -20.43 9.98
CA THR A 208 -4.35 -21.05 10.22
C THR A 208 -3.18 -20.08 10.15
N GLY A 209 -3.43 -18.82 9.74
CA GLY A 209 -2.39 -17.82 9.44
C GLY A 209 -1.70 -18.08 8.09
N VAL A 210 -0.85 -17.14 7.71
CA VAL A 210 -0.03 -17.18 6.50
C VAL A 210 1.37 -17.62 6.85
#